data_8313d350ada4b040a8885545300ff9ea
#
_entry.id   8313d350ada4b040a8885545300ff9ea
#
_cell.length_a   1.000
_cell.length_b   1.000
_cell.length_c   1.000
_cell.angle_alpha   90.00
_cell.angle_beta   90.00
_cell.angle_gamma   90.00
#
_symmetry.space_group_name_H-M   'P 1'
#
loop_
_entity.id
_entity.type
_entity.pdbx_description
1 polymer ?
#
loop_
_entity_poly.entity_id
_entity_poly.type
_entity_poly.pdbx_seq_one_letter_code
_entity_poly.pdbx_strand_id
1 'polypeptide(L)'
;MSAYGTFPTFQNVTHVGQNNGQGDTRALFMKLFAGEVLTMFRNQCVSLDTTRVMTLKGGKAFDFPVLGMSHNAKYHKPGELIRAGGIKNVLRTVTVDDVAVAAVFVAEQDEDLSTFEVRSHYARELAYELSNMIDKNVFRTIAKAAFITNKELAIAQFGENGVLDDETFTENITLRATDAAGRPMTRGQQIVDAIYRARTEFRKASVPGIPVCVLKPDDFEALTNAAGDLGNMAWLDKRFLGQTGEDKSNGNADTGLRVAGMKIFESNNLPDQDESNGLIGSPEPLSVEEGGSGRTAAYRGNFSKLLGLVYTKDCAATVKVRDIATKWVPEPLRVGNTVLAKMFVGHNILRPACAVALLEA
;
A
#
# COMPACT_ATOMS: atom_id res chain seq x y z
N MET A 1 28.22 -45.92 -13.82
CA MET A 1 27.47 -45.61 -12.58
C MET A 1 26.97 -44.20 -12.73
N SER A 2 25.66 -44.07 -12.98
CA SER A 2 25.02 -42.78 -13.21
C SER A 2 24.90 -42.04 -11.89
N ALA A 3 25.47 -40.83 -11.81
CA ALA A 3 25.32 -39.95 -10.69
C ALA A 3 23.83 -39.51 -10.65
N TYR A 4 23.04 -40.05 -9.72
CA TYR A 4 21.77 -39.48 -9.37
C TYR A 4 22.00 -38.05 -8.86
N GLY A 5 21.44 -37.08 -9.57
CA GLY A 5 21.51 -35.68 -9.19
C GLY A 5 21.06 -35.50 -7.75
N THR A 6 21.82 -34.71 -7.01
CA THR A 6 21.46 -34.25 -5.65
C THR A 6 20.11 -33.61 -5.70
N PHE A 7 19.09 -34.32 -5.21
CA PHE A 7 17.80 -33.68 -4.97
C PHE A 7 18.00 -32.52 -4.00
N PRO A 8 17.41 -31.35 -4.27
CA PRO A 8 17.51 -30.23 -3.34
C PRO A 8 17.00 -30.73 -1.97
N THR A 9 17.88 -30.67 -0.98
CA THR A 9 17.54 -30.92 0.41
C THR A 9 16.52 -29.86 0.82
N PHE A 10 15.29 -30.28 1.05
CA PHE A 10 14.28 -29.38 1.60
C PHE A 10 14.64 -29.06 3.05
N GLN A 11 15.35 -27.94 3.24
CA GLN A 11 15.81 -27.51 4.55
C GLN A 11 14.72 -26.81 5.37
N ASN A 12 13.55 -26.51 4.77
CA ASN A 12 12.49 -25.71 5.40
C ASN A 12 11.21 -26.51 5.60
N VAL A 13 11.29 -27.62 6.30
CA VAL A 13 10.09 -28.30 6.81
C VAL A 13 9.67 -27.56 8.10
N THR A 14 8.46 -27.00 8.12
CA THR A 14 7.88 -26.42 9.32
C THR A 14 7.25 -27.52 10.16
N HIS A 15 7.81 -27.75 11.35
CA HIS A 15 7.25 -28.67 12.33
C HIS A 15 6.28 -27.95 13.24
N VAL A 16 5.12 -28.53 13.46
CA VAL A 16 4.14 -28.00 14.39
C VAL A 16 4.72 -28.02 15.80
N GLY A 17 4.74 -26.87 16.47
CA GLY A 17 5.36 -26.74 17.79
C GLY A 17 6.88 -26.59 17.79
N GLN A 18 7.46 -26.35 16.63
CA GLN A 18 8.89 -26.07 16.50
C GLN A 18 9.29 -24.82 17.33
N ASN A 19 10.23 -24.99 18.23
CA ASN A 19 10.92 -23.89 18.89
C ASN A 19 12.22 -23.66 18.10
N ASN A 20 12.41 -22.50 17.49
CA ASN A 20 13.57 -22.17 16.67
C ASN A 20 14.91 -22.10 17.44
N GLY A 21 14.99 -22.71 18.60
CA GLY A 21 16.21 -22.90 19.37
C GLY A 21 16.98 -24.15 18.96
N GLN A 22 18.31 -24.14 19.08
CA GLN A 22 19.15 -25.30 18.78
C GLN A 22 18.69 -26.54 19.58
N GLY A 23 18.26 -27.58 18.88
CA GLY A 23 18.05 -28.92 19.41
C GLY A 23 16.65 -29.32 19.85
N ASP A 24 15.67 -28.42 19.84
CA ASP A 24 14.30 -28.74 20.26
C ASP A 24 13.27 -28.43 19.16
N THR A 25 13.09 -29.38 18.25
CA THR A 25 12.20 -29.23 17.10
C THR A 25 10.73 -29.52 17.42
N ARG A 26 10.41 -30.07 18.60
CA ARG A 26 9.05 -30.53 18.97
C ARG A 26 8.66 -30.22 20.42
N ALA A 27 9.13 -29.12 20.98
CA ALA A 27 8.90 -28.76 22.38
C ALA A 27 7.41 -28.63 22.76
N LEU A 28 6.55 -28.26 21.81
CA LEU A 28 5.12 -28.12 22.02
C LEU A 28 4.36 -29.46 22.14
N PHE A 29 4.89 -30.54 21.57
CA PHE A 29 4.26 -31.87 21.69
C PHE A 29 4.41 -32.48 23.09
N MET A 30 5.44 -32.08 23.83
CA MET A 30 5.70 -32.59 25.20
C MET A 30 4.88 -31.89 26.26
N LYS A 31 4.26 -30.76 25.95
CA LYS A 31 3.42 -30.01 26.90
C LYS A 31 1.97 -30.14 26.46
N LEU A 32 1.12 -30.74 27.26
CA LEU A 32 -0.33 -30.68 27.13
C LEU A 32 -0.75 -29.21 27.14
N PHE A 33 -0.87 -28.62 26.01
CA PHE A 33 -1.42 -27.29 25.84
C PHE A 33 -2.95 -27.38 25.81
N ALA A 34 -3.56 -27.21 26.99
CA ALA A 34 -4.94 -26.74 27.04
C ALA A 34 -4.89 -25.22 26.82
N GLY A 35 -4.74 -24.77 25.58
CA GLY A 35 -4.57 -23.35 25.36
C GLY A 35 -4.74 -22.93 23.92
N GLU A 36 -5.29 -21.79 23.80
CA GLU A 36 -5.44 -21.00 22.61
C GLU A 36 -4.06 -20.74 21.97
N VAL A 37 -3.90 -21.05 20.68
CA VAL A 37 -2.69 -20.67 19.95
C VAL A 37 -2.67 -19.16 19.87
N LEU A 38 -1.66 -18.56 20.50
CA LEU A 38 -1.46 -17.12 20.44
C LEU A 38 -1.19 -16.73 18.98
N THR A 39 -2.14 -16.03 18.39
CA THR A 39 -1.95 -15.45 17.06
C THR A 39 -0.90 -14.36 17.12
N MET A 40 0.01 -14.32 16.14
CA MET A 40 1.00 -13.25 16.04
C MET A 40 0.30 -11.89 15.90
N PHE A 41 0.89 -10.84 16.48
CA PHE A 41 0.44 -9.48 16.24
C PHE A 41 0.58 -9.13 14.74
N ARG A 42 -0.46 -8.51 14.19
CA ARG A 42 -0.57 -8.23 12.76
C ARG A 42 -0.79 -6.76 12.50
N ASN A 43 -0.13 -6.25 11.49
CA ASN A 43 -0.41 -4.90 10.98
C ASN A 43 -1.73 -4.91 10.20
N GLN A 44 -2.50 -3.86 10.35
CA GLN A 44 -3.72 -3.68 9.56
C GLN A 44 -3.36 -3.15 8.17
N CYS A 45 -3.84 -3.83 7.13
CA CYS A 45 -3.69 -3.36 5.74
C CYS A 45 -4.73 -2.28 5.44
N VAL A 46 -4.29 -1.09 5.05
CA VAL A 46 -5.14 0.10 4.87
C VAL A 46 -5.27 0.50 3.39
N SER A 47 -4.27 0.17 2.56
CA SER A 47 -4.13 0.74 1.22
C SER A 47 -5.24 0.37 0.25
N LEU A 48 -5.74 -0.86 0.29
CA LEU A 48 -6.77 -1.33 -0.65
C LEU A 48 -8.12 -0.65 -0.47
N ASP A 49 -8.47 -0.25 0.76
CA ASP A 49 -9.73 0.45 1.05
C ASP A 49 -9.66 1.92 0.62
N THR A 50 -8.46 2.48 0.59
CA THR A 50 -8.20 3.90 0.31
C THR A 50 -7.82 4.18 -1.14
N THR A 51 -7.58 3.16 -1.97
CA THR A 51 -7.23 3.28 -3.39
C THR A 51 -8.32 2.71 -4.30
N ARG A 52 -8.16 2.89 -5.60
CA ARG A 52 -9.08 2.33 -6.60
C ARG A 52 -8.72 0.88 -6.87
N VAL A 53 -9.67 -0.03 -6.65
CA VAL A 53 -9.50 -1.45 -6.93
C VAL A 53 -10.44 -1.89 -8.04
N MET A 54 -9.91 -2.62 -9.04
CA MET A 54 -10.66 -3.20 -10.13
C MET A 54 -10.40 -4.71 -10.21
N THR A 55 -11.44 -5.49 -10.40
CA THR A 55 -11.31 -6.95 -10.59
C THR A 55 -11.55 -7.30 -12.05
N LEU A 56 -10.58 -8.00 -12.66
CA LEU A 56 -10.67 -8.51 -14.02
C LEU A 56 -11.12 -9.97 -14.02
N LYS A 57 -11.98 -10.33 -14.97
CA LYS A 57 -12.37 -11.73 -15.20
C LYS A 57 -11.35 -12.48 -16.10
N GLY A 58 -10.38 -11.77 -16.67
CA GLY A 58 -9.32 -12.28 -17.54
C GLY A 58 -8.56 -11.13 -18.18
N GLY A 59 -7.36 -11.39 -18.70
CA GLY A 59 -6.48 -10.37 -19.29
C GLY A 59 -5.27 -10.07 -18.40
N LYS A 60 -4.23 -9.50 -19.02
CA LYS A 60 -2.94 -9.17 -18.34
C LYS A 60 -2.86 -7.70 -17.92
N ALA A 61 -3.70 -6.83 -18.50
CA ALA A 61 -3.67 -5.40 -18.24
C ALA A 61 -5.08 -4.80 -18.31
N PHE A 62 -5.25 -3.65 -17.68
CA PHE A 62 -6.46 -2.84 -17.77
C PHE A 62 -6.10 -1.38 -17.99
N ASP A 63 -6.78 -0.74 -18.94
CA ASP A 63 -6.55 0.65 -19.32
C ASP A 63 -7.57 1.56 -18.65
N PHE A 64 -7.08 2.52 -17.88
CA PHE A 64 -7.88 3.57 -17.26
C PHE A 64 -7.82 4.83 -18.14
N PRO A 65 -8.93 5.30 -18.72
CA PRO A 65 -8.94 6.56 -19.46
C PRO A 65 -8.84 7.73 -18.46
N VAL A 66 -7.86 8.59 -18.69
CA VAL A 66 -7.69 9.86 -17.96
C VAL A 66 -8.01 10.99 -18.91
N LEU A 67 -9.07 11.75 -18.61
CA LEU A 67 -9.51 12.89 -19.41
C LEU A 67 -8.74 14.16 -19.01
N GLY A 68 -8.31 14.93 -20.00
CA GLY A 68 -7.75 16.26 -19.82
C GLY A 68 -8.83 17.31 -19.59
N MET A 69 -8.39 18.54 -19.32
CA MET A 69 -9.27 19.69 -19.16
C MET A 69 -9.71 20.26 -20.50
N SER A 70 -10.89 20.89 -20.53
CA SER A 70 -11.37 21.64 -21.69
C SER A 70 -11.09 23.12 -21.52
N HIS A 71 -10.39 23.73 -22.46
CA HIS A 71 -10.12 25.18 -22.51
C HIS A 71 -10.92 25.88 -23.63
N ASN A 72 -12.06 25.30 -24.02
CA ASN A 72 -12.83 25.74 -25.19
C ASN A 72 -13.90 26.80 -24.87
N ALA A 73 -13.99 27.26 -23.63
CA ALA A 73 -14.94 28.30 -23.26
C ALA A 73 -14.56 29.63 -23.90
N LYS A 74 -15.49 30.24 -24.69
CA LYS A 74 -15.30 31.54 -25.30
C LYS A 74 -16.64 32.26 -25.50
N TYR A 75 -16.57 33.58 -25.56
CA TYR A 75 -17.74 34.36 -25.97
C TYR A 75 -18.00 34.15 -27.48
N HIS A 76 -19.27 33.91 -27.81
CA HIS A 76 -19.71 33.75 -29.20
C HIS A 76 -20.24 35.07 -29.75
N LYS A 77 -19.81 35.42 -30.98
CA LYS A 77 -20.35 36.56 -31.68
C LYS A 77 -21.48 36.09 -32.59
N PRO A 78 -22.68 36.71 -32.55
CA PRO A 78 -23.78 36.32 -33.41
C PRO A 78 -23.37 36.37 -34.90
N GLY A 79 -23.71 35.31 -35.64
CA GLY A 79 -23.35 35.16 -37.07
C GLY A 79 -22.03 34.44 -37.36
N GLU A 80 -21.20 34.16 -36.37
CA GLU A 80 -20.00 33.35 -36.56
C GLU A 80 -20.26 31.86 -36.33
N LEU A 81 -19.52 31.00 -37.03
CA LEU A 81 -19.60 29.56 -36.86
C LEU A 81 -18.95 29.15 -35.52
N ILE A 82 -19.67 28.42 -34.69
CA ILE A 82 -19.12 27.81 -33.47
C ILE A 82 -18.19 26.67 -33.85
N ARG A 83 -16.89 26.83 -33.57
CA ARG A 83 -15.89 25.78 -33.78
C ARG A 83 -15.72 25.02 -32.45
N ALA A 84 -16.01 23.71 -32.47
CA ALA A 84 -15.76 22.82 -31.36
C ALA A 84 -14.26 22.53 -31.23
N GLY A 85 -13.75 22.50 -30.00
CA GLY A 85 -12.40 22.03 -29.69
C GLY A 85 -12.45 20.61 -29.16
N GLY A 86 -11.37 19.86 -29.34
CA GLY A 86 -11.22 18.52 -28.77
C GLY A 86 -10.76 18.55 -27.32
N ILE A 87 -11.07 17.50 -26.59
CA ILE A 87 -10.48 17.21 -25.26
C ILE A 87 -9.51 16.05 -25.45
N LYS A 88 -8.26 16.25 -25.05
CA LYS A 88 -7.27 15.17 -25.09
C LYS A 88 -7.55 14.17 -23.96
N ASN A 89 -7.33 12.90 -24.23
CA ASN A 89 -7.39 11.84 -23.25
C ASN A 89 -6.14 10.96 -23.36
N VAL A 90 -5.78 10.34 -22.26
CA VAL A 90 -4.63 9.43 -22.15
C VAL A 90 -5.09 8.15 -21.48
N LEU A 91 -4.52 7.03 -21.89
CA LEU A 91 -4.74 5.74 -21.28
C LEU A 91 -3.62 5.45 -20.28
N ARG A 92 -3.98 5.16 -19.04
CA ARG A 92 -3.08 4.68 -18.00
C ARG A 92 -3.26 3.18 -17.84
N THR A 93 -2.30 2.42 -18.35
CA THR A 93 -2.35 0.96 -18.31
C THR A 93 -1.84 0.46 -16.96
N VAL A 94 -2.62 -0.37 -16.30
CA VAL A 94 -2.22 -1.13 -15.12
C VAL A 94 -2.04 -2.58 -15.54
N THR A 95 -0.79 -3.03 -15.56
CA THR A 95 -0.43 -4.41 -15.89
C THR A 95 -0.42 -5.24 -14.62
N VAL A 96 -0.94 -6.46 -14.70
CA VAL A 96 -0.87 -7.43 -13.59
C VAL A 96 0.55 -7.98 -13.51
N ASP A 97 1.08 -8.05 -12.29
CA ASP A 97 2.39 -8.62 -11.99
C ASP A 97 2.37 -10.15 -12.08
N ASP A 98 3.48 -10.78 -11.71
CA ASP A 98 3.56 -12.23 -11.61
C ASP A 98 2.71 -12.76 -10.46
N VAL A 99 2.53 -14.09 -10.44
CA VAL A 99 1.78 -14.73 -9.36
C VAL A 99 2.54 -14.58 -8.05
N ALA A 100 1.97 -13.85 -7.12
CA ALA A 100 2.44 -13.87 -5.74
C ALA A 100 2.02 -15.18 -5.07
N VAL A 101 2.97 -15.88 -4.50
CA VAL A 101 2.77 -17.19 -3.86
C VAL A 101 3.44 -17.20 -2.49
N ALA A 102 2.70 -17.66 -1.50
CA ALA A 102 3.24 -18.03 -0.19
C ALA A 102 2.85 -19.48 0.11
N ALA A 103 3.81 -20.31 0.52
CA ALA A 103 3.57 -21.73 0.73
C ALA A 103 4.33 -22.24 1.97
N VAL A 104 3.67 -23.16 2.69
CA VAL A 104 4.27 -23.87 3.82
C VAL A 104 3.98 -25.35 3.67
N PHE A 105 5.00 -26.18 3.81
CA PHE A 105 4.87 -27.64 3.84
C PHE A 105 4.69 -28.09 5.29
N VAL A 106 3.70 -28.96 5.52
CA VAL A 106 3.39 -29.58 6.82
C VAL A 106 3.49 -31.08 6.65
N ALA A 107 4.32 -31.74 7.46
CA ALA A 107 4.42 -33.18 7.45
C ALA A 107 3.14 -33.82 8.02
N GLU A 108 2.67 -34.91 7.40
CA GLU A 108 1.46 -35.63 7.84
C GLU A 108 1.60 -36.14 9.27
N GLN A 109 2.78 -36.64 9.64
CA GLN A 109 3.07 -37.08 10.99
C GLN A 109 2.87 -35.97 12.05
N ASP A 110 3.26 -34.73 11.74
CA ASP A 110 3.13 -33.60 12.66
C ASP A 110 1.66 -33.15 12.76
N GLU A 111 0.91 -33.32 11.69
CA GLU A 111 -0.54 -33.04 11.67
C GLU A 111 -1.31 -34.05 12.53
N ASP A 112 -1.00 -35.35 12.39
CA ASP A 112 -1.63 -36.43 13.17
C ASP A 112 -1.29 -36.37 14.66
N LEU A 113 -0.08 -35.90 15.01
CA LEU A 113 0.35 -35.71 16.39
C LEU A 113 -0.16 -34.40 17.01
N SER A 114 -0.70 -33.51 16.20
CA SER A 114 -1.20 -32.21 16.63
C SER A 114 -2.56 -32.34 17.34
N THR A 115 -2.68 -31.73 18.50
CA THR A 115 -3.95 -31.71 19.27
C THR A 115 -4.84 -30.51 18.90
N PHE A 116 -4.42 -29.64 17.98
CA PHE A 116 -5.14 -28.46 17.55
C PHE A 116 -5.19 -28.33 16.03
N GLU A 117 -6.13 -27.54 15.52
CA GLU A 117 -6.30 -27.32 14.09
C GLU A 117 -5.19 -26.42 13.53
N VAL A 118 -4.20 -27.03 12.88
CA VAL A 118 -3.02 -26.34 12.35
C VAL A 118 -3.31 -25.64 11.02
N ARG A 119 -4.17 -26.26 10.19
CA ARG A 119 -4.44 -25.87 8.80
C ARG A 119 -4.95 -24.43 8.70
N SER A 120 -5.94 -24.07 9.52
CA SER A 120 -6.56 -22.73 9.46
C SER A 120 -5.59 -21.65 9.90
N HIS A 121 -4.71 -21.92 10.86
CA HIS A 121 -3.71 -20.97 11.33
C HIS A 121 -2.65 -20.67 10.26
N TYR A 122 -2.09 -21.69 9.62
CA TYR A 122 -1.13 -21.50 8.53
C TYR A 122 -1.76 -20.81 7.31
N ALA A 123 -2.97 -21.20 6.94
CA ALA A 123 -3.68 -20.56 5.83
C ALA A 123 -3.90 -19.05 6.07
N ARG A 124 -4.26 -18.66 7.30
CA ARG A 124 -4.41 -17.24 7.67
C ARG A 124 -3.08 -16.49 7.64
N GLU A 125 -2.01 -17.11 8.12
CA GLU A 125 -0.68 -16.48 8.16
C GLU A 125 -0.16 -16.21 6.75
N LEU A 126 -0.27 -17.18 5.84
CA LEU A 126 0.11 -17.02 4.45
C LEU A 126 -0.74 -15.96 3.72
N ALA A 127 -2.04 -15.93 4.00
CA ALA A 127 -2.92 -14.90 3.44
C ALA A 127 -2.55 -13.50 3.95
N TYR A 128 -2.17 -13.38 5.23
CA TYR A 128 -1.71 -12.13 5.82
C TYR A 128 -0.39 -11.67 5.19
N GLU A 129 0.59 -12.55 4.99
CA GLU A 129 1.87 -12.25 4.35
C GLU A 129 1.66 -11.66 2.95
N LEU A 130 0.79 -12.27 2.14
CA LEU A 130 0.44 -11.74 0.83
C LEU A 130 -0.25 -10.37 0.91
N SER A 131 -1.18 -10.19 1.85
CA SER A 131 -1.87 -8.91 2.04
C SER A 131 -0.89 -7.80 2.42
N ASN A 132 0.06 -8.11 3.31
CA ASN A 132 1.09 -7.18 3.75
C ASN A 132 2.05 -6.77 2.61
N MET A 133 2.43 -7.73 1.75
CA MET A 133 3.22 -7.45 0.55
C MET A 133 2.50 -6.47 -0.38
N ILE A 134 1.19 -6.65 -0.59
CA ILE A 134 0.39 -5.76 -1.43
C ILE A 134 0.33 -4.36 -0.85
N ASP A 135 0.04 -4.26 0.44
CA ASP A 135 -0.07 -2.98 1.14
C ASP A 135 1.21 -2.16 0.96
N LYS A 136 2.39 -2.78 1.15
CA LYS A 136 3.69 -2.18 0.88
C LYS A 136 3.84 -1.72 -0.58
N ASN A 137 3.49 -2.57 -1.54
CA ASN A 137 3.63 -2.23 -2.96
C ASN A 137 2.69 -1.10 -3.40
N VAL A 138 1.48 -1.03 -2.83
CA VAL A 138 0.56 0.10 -3.07
C VAL A 138 1.13 1.39 -2.50
N PHE A 139 1.68 1.39 -1.27
CA PHE A 139 2.30 2.59 -0.71
C PHE A 139 3.55 3.04 -1.48
N ARG A 140 4.38 2.11 -1.97
CA ARG A 140 5.49 2.43 -2.89
C ARG A 140 4.99 3.09 -4.17
N THR A 141 3.90 2.58 -4.74
CA THR A 141 3.28 3.16 -5.94
C THR A 141 2.76 4.57 -5.67
N ILE A 142 2.10 4.81 -4.53
CA ILE A 142 1.61 6.13 -4.13
C ILE A 142 2.78 7.08 -3.87
N ALA A 143 3.84 6.63 -3.20
CA ALA A 143 5.04 7.44 -2.97
C ALA A 143 5.72 7.84 -4.29
N LYS A 144 5.83 6.91 -5.24
CA LYS A 144 6.32 7.22 -6.59
C LYS A 144 5.43 8.23 -7.31
N ALA A 145 4.11 8.14 -7.16
CA ALA A 145 3.19 9.13 -7.71
C ALA A 145 3.44 10.52 -7.14
N ALA A 146 3.63 10.62 -5.83
CA ALA A 146 3.93 11.88 -5.14
C ALA A 146 5.27 12.51 -5.59
N PHE A 147 6.27 11.70 -5.92
CA PHE A 147 7.56 12.19 -6.41
C PHE A 147 7.52 12.74 -7.84
N ILE A 148 6.43 12.52 -8.57
CA ILE A 148 6.22 13.12 -9.90
C ILE A 148 5.66 14.54 -9.71
N THR A 149 6.54 15.51 -9.55
CA THR A 149 6.18 16.92 -9.26
C THR A 149 6.14 17.80 -10.50
N ASN A 150 6.60 17.32 -11.64
CA ASN A 150 6.66 18.08 -12.88
C ASN A 150 6.40 17.19 -14.13
N LYS A 151 6.19 17.86 -15.28
CA LYS A 151 5.90 17.20 -16.55
C LYS A 151 7.05 16.32 -17.04
N GLU A 152 8.30 16.70 -16.79
CA GLU A 152 9.48 15.95 -17.25
C GLU A 152 9.57 14.59 -16.54
N LEU A 153 9.34 14.55 -15.22
CA LEU A 153 9.26 13.31 -14.45
C LEU A 153 8.07 12.46 -14.85
N ALA A 154 6.94 13.08 -15.18
CA ALA A 154 5.78 12.37 -15.71
C ALA A 154 6.07 11.73 -17.07
N ILE A 155 6.75 12.42 -17.98
CA ILE A 155 7.18 11.88 -19.28
C ILE A 155 8.17 10.73 -19.08
N ALA A 156 9.11 10.84 -18.15
CA ALA A 156 10.04 9.76 -17.82
C ALA A 156 9.31 8.50 -17.30
N GLN A 157 8.21 8.67 -16.57
CA GLN A 157 7.45 7.54 -16.00
C GLN A 157 6.45 6.94 -17.00
N PHE A 158 5.77 7.76 -17.78
CA PHE A 158 4.63 7.32 -18.62
C PHE A 158 4.90 7.40 -20.12
N GLY A 159 6.01 7.98 -20.52
CA GLY A 159 6.31 8.30 -21.91
C GLY A 159 5.61 9.59 -22.38
N GLU A 160 6.05 10.12 -23.51
CA GLU A 160 5.59 11.40 -24.05
C GLU A 160 4.09 11.41 -24.39
N ASN A 161 3.59 10.30 -24.93
CA ASN A 161 2.16 10.12 -25.25
C ASN A 161 1.29 9.78 -24.02
N GLY A 162 1.92 9.51 -22.88
CA GLY A 162 1.27 9.15 -21.64
C GLY A 162 0.97 10.34 -20.72
N VAL A 163 1.30 11.58 -21.08
CA VAL A 163 1.12 12.78 -20.26
C VAL A 163 0.20 13.77 -20.98
N LEU A 164 -0.75 14.36 -20.22
CA LEU A 164 -1.59 15.44 -20.73
C LEU A 164 -0.82 16.76 -20.72
N ASP A 165 -1.04 17.62 -21.72
CA ASP A 165 -0.41 18.93 -21.76
C ASP A 165 -0.81 19.83 -20.58
N ASP A 166 -2.06 19.64 -20.11
CA ASP A 166 -2.68 20.41 -19.01
C ASP A 166 -2.72 19.60 -17.70
N GLU A 167 -1.86 18.57 -17.56
CA GLU A 167 -1.79 17.78 -16.33
C GLU A 167 -1.24 18.64 -15.20
N THR A 168 -2.00 18.74 -14.12
CA THR A 168 -1.56 19.43 -12.91
C THR A 168 -0.67 18.52 -12.08
N PHE A 169 0.28 19.10 -11.39
CA PHE A 169 1.18 18.40 -10.46
C PHE A 169 1.10 19.06 -9.10
N THR A 170 1.37 18.30 -8.05
CA THR A 170 1.44 18.77 -6.68
C THR A 170 2.89 18.75 -6.21
N GLU A 171 3.25 19.68 -5.33
CA GLU A 171 4.59 19.73 -4.74
C GLU A 171 4.64 18.86 -3.47
N ASN A 172 5.78 18.26 -3.22
CA ASN A 172 6.05 17.56 -1.97
C ASN A 172 6.27 18.55 -0.85
N ILE A 173 5.92 18.16 0.36
CA ILE A 173 5.97 19.03 1.53
C ILE A 173 7.06 18.56 2.48
N THR A 174 8.10 19.36 2.59
CA THR A 174 9.14 19.18 3.60
C THR A 174 8.67 19.78 4.94
N LEU A 175 8.93 19.08 6.04
CA LEU A 175 8.66 19.57 7.38
C LEU A 175 9.47 20.84 7.65
N ARG A 176 8.86 21.77 8.40
CA ARG A 176 9.53 23.03 8.80
C ARG A 176 9.83 23.00 10.28
N ALA A 177 11.05 23.32 10.66
CA ALA A 177 11.45 23.40 12.05
C ALA A 177 10.81 24.57 12.81
N THR A 178 10.44 25.64 12.08
CA THR A 178 9.88 26.88 12.65
C THR A 178 8.56 27.25 11.99
N ASP A 179 7.69 27.92 12.75
CA ASP A 179 6.45 28.51 12.24
C ASP A 179 6.71 29.76 11.39
N ALA A 180 5.65 30.38 10.85
CA ALA A 180 5.74 31.62 10.08
C ALA A 180 6.27 32.81 10.89
N ALA A 181 6.23 32.74 12.22
CA ALA A 181 6.74 33.76 13.13
C ALA A 181 8.17 33.47 13.62
N GLY A 182 8.82 32.40 13.10
CA GLY A 182 10.19 32.02 13.47
C GLY A 182 10.30 31.26 14.80
N ARG A 183 9.17 30.79 15.38
CA ARG A 183 9.17 30.02 16.64
C ARG A 183 9.41 28.53 16.34
N PRO A 184 10.22 27.84 17.18
CA PRO A 184 10.44 26.40 17.00
C PRO A 184 9.14 25.62 17.20
N MET A 185 8.90 24.65 16.33
CA MET A 185 7.74 23.76 16.37
C MET A 185 8.14 22.38 16.87
N THR A 186 7.30 21.77 17.70
CA THR A 186 7.43 20.36 18.07
C THR A 186 7.16 19.46 16.86
N ARG A 187 7.62 18.20 16.90
CA ARG A 187 7.44 17.23 15.79
C ARG A 187 5.97 17.15 15.34
N GLY A 188 5.05 17.02 16.29
CA GLY A 188 3.63 16.93 15.98
C GLY A 188 3.06 18.22 15.36
N GLN A 189 3.52 19.41 15.81
CA GLN A 189 3.13 20.68 15.20
C GLN A 189 3.63 20.80 13.75
N GLN A 190 4.85 20.33 13.47
CA GLN A 190 5.40 20.28 12.11
C GLN A 190 4.56 19.40 11.18
N ILE A 191 4.11 18.24 11.69
CA ILE A 191 3.24 17.32 10.94
C ILE A 191 1.88 17.97 10.66
N VAL A 192 1.29 18.64 11.66
CA VAL A 192 0.03 19.37 11.49
C VAL A 192 0.15 20.45 10.41
N ASP A 193 1.20 21.29 10.47
CA ASP A 193 1.46 22.30 9.43
C ASP A 193 1.61 21.68 8.05
N ALA A 194 2.36 20.58 7.95
CA ALA A 194 2.55 19.85 6.71
C ALA A 194 1.22 19.33 6.13
N ILE A 195 0.33 18.79 6.96
CA ILE A 195 -1.00 18.30 6.55
C ILE A 195 -1.87 19.47 6.03
N TYR A 196 -1.85 20.63 6.69
CA TYR A 196 -2.58 21.80 6.20
C TYR A 196 -2.04 22.32 4.86
N ARG A 197 -0.71 22.32 4.68
CA ARG A 197 -0.08 22.68 3.41
C ARG A 197 -0.42 21.69 2.31
N ALA A 198 -0.39 20.37 2.60
CA ALA A 198 -0.80 19.34 1.65
C ALA A 198 -2.26 19.56 1.17
N ARG A 199 -3.16 19.88 2.10
CA ARG A 199 -4.54 20.21 1.73
C ARG A 199 -4.61 21.44 0.82
N THR A 200 -3.76 22.44 1.04
CA THR A 200 -3.71 23.63 0.22
C THR A 200 -3.24 23.30 -1.20
N GLU A 201 -2.23 22.46 -1.35
CA GLU A 201 -1.75 21.98 -2.66
C GLU A 201 -2.82 21.23 -3.43
N PHE A 202 -3.56 20.31 -2.78
CA PHE A 202 -4.70 19.64 -3.45
C PHE A 202 -5.78 20.62 -3.92
N ARG A 203 -6.06 21.67 -3.15
CA ARG A 203 -7.03 22.70 -3.55
C ARG A 203 -6.53 23.54 -4.71
N LYS A 204 -5.25 23.91 -4.74
CA LYS A 204 -4.63 24.63 -5.86
C LYS A 204 -4.67 23.79 -7.14
N ALA A 205 -4.37 22.49 -7.03
CA ALA A 205 -4.42 21.55 -8.13
C ALA A 205 -5.86 21.13 -8.49
N SER A 206 -6.91 21.62 -7.78
CA SER A 206 -8.32 21.28 -8.01
C SER A 206 -8.59 19.77 -7.99
N VAL A 207 -7.86 19.02 -7.15
CA VAL A 207 -8.01 17.57 -7.02
C VAL A 207 -9.35 17.24 -6.36
N PRO A 208 -10.19 16.39 -7.00
CA PRO A 208 -11.49 15.99 -6.44
C PRO A 208 -11.31 14.97 -5.30
N GLY A 209 -12.29 14.94 -4.40
CA GLY A 209 -12.36 13.96 -3.32
C GLY A 209 -11.77 14.46 -1.99
N ILE A 210 -11.89 13.62 -0.98
CA ILE A 210 -11.35 13.88 0.36
C ILE A 210 -10.03 13.11 0.46
N PRO A 211 -8.89 13.78 0.66
CA PRO A 211 -7.63 13.10 0.82
C PRO A 211 -7.56 12.35 2.15
N VAL A 212 -6.76 11.32 2.15
CA VAL A 212 -6.41 10.47 3.29
C VAL A 212 -4.94 10.67 3.59
N CYS A 213 -4.60 10.76 4.87
CA CYS A 213 -3.22 10.83 5.33
C CYS A 213 -2.82 9.52 6.01
N VAL A 214 -1.68 8.96 5.62
CA VAL A 214 -1.08 7.77 6.26
C VAL A 214 0.26 8.16 6.84
N LEU A 215 0.46 7.88 8.11
CA LEU A 215 1.68 8.17 8.87
C LEU A 215 2.24 6.89 9.48
N LYS A 216 3.51 6.94 9.87
CA LYS A 216 4.10 5.92 10.73
C LYS A 216 3.57 6.04 12.17
N PRO A 217 3.58 4.95 12.96
CA PRO A 217 3.12 4.98 14.35
C PRO A 217 3.81 6.05 15.21
N ASP A 218 5.13 6.21 15.09
CA ASP A 218 5.89 7.21 15.85
C ASP A 218 5.45 8.64 15.55
N ASP A 219 5.20 8.94 14.26
CA ASP A 219 4.72 10.26 13.83
C ASP A 219 3.24 10.46 14.18
N PHE A 220 2.45 9.39 14.19
CA PHE A 220 1.07 9.42 14.67
C PHE A 220 1.00 9.71 16.17
N GLU A 221 1.89 9.08 16.98
CA GLU A 221 2.02 9.40 18.41
C GLU A 221 2.44 10.85 18.62
N ALA A 222 3.45 11.34 17.89
CA ALA A 222 3.88 12.74 17.96
C ALA A 222 2.74 13.71 17.62
N LEU A 223 1.89 13.36 16.65
CA LEU A 223 0.70 14.14 16.29
C LEU A 223 -0.33 14.19 17.42
N THR A 224 -0.61 13.06 18.07
CA THR A 224 -1.56 13.01 19.18
C THR A 224 -1.06 13.74 20.42
N ASN A 225 0.24 13.65 20.72
CA ASN A 225 0.86 14.36 21.81
C ASN A 225 0.88 15.89 21.59
N ALA A 226 1.06 16.36 20.35
CA ALA A 226 0.97 17.79 20.03
C ALA A 226 -0.42 18.38 20.33
N ALA A 227 -1.45 17.59 20.31
CA ALA A 227 -2.79 18.02 20.70
C ALA A 227 -2.88 18.45 22.17
N GLY A 228 -2.16 17.78 23.06
CA GLY A 228 -2.11 18.12 24.47
C GLY A 228 -1.31 19.38 24.78
N ASP A 229 -0.25 19.63 24.03
CA ASP A 229 0.71 20.73 24.28
C ASP A 229 0.21 22.10 23.79
N LEU A 230 -0.68 22.10 22.78
CA LEU A 230 -1.19 23.35 22.15
C LEU A 230 -2.33 24.05 22.92
N GLY A 231 -2.84 23.48 24.00
CA GLY A 231 -3.91 24.09 24.83
C GLY A 231 -5.18 24.50 24.03
N ASN A 232 -5.17 24.32 22.76
CA ASN A 232 -6.18 24.75 21.81
C ASN A 232 -6.43 23.67 20.77
N MET A 233 -7.27 22.70 21.11
CA MET A 233 -7.72 21.62 20.21
C MET A 233 -8.53 22.13 18.99
N ALA A 234 -8.32 23.38 18.58
CA ALA A 234 -9.08 24.01 17.49
C ALA A 234 -8.83 23.38 16.12
N TRP A 235 -7.70 22.70 15.94
CA TRP A 235 -7.34 22.00 14.70
C TRP A 235 -7.79 20.52 14.69
N LEU A 236 -7.96 19.92 15.87
CA LEU A 236 -8.57 18.61 16.01
C LEU A 236 -10.08 18.78 15.83
N ASP A 237 -10.68 18.04 14.94
CA ASP A 237 -12.13 18.15 14.73
C ASP A 237 -12.86 17.80 16.05
N LYS A 238 -13.49 18.81 16.68
CA LYS A 238 -14.20 18.67 17.98
C LYS A 238 -15.28 17.60 17.96
N ARG A 239 -15.76 17.22 16.77
CA ARG A 239 -16.70 16.11 16.61
C ARG A 239 -16.11 14.77 17.02
N PHE A 240 -14.78 14.65 16.99
CA PHE A 240 -14.09 13.41 17.34
C PHE A 240 -13.95 13.22 18.86
N LEU A 241 -13.74 14.27 19.61
CA LEU A 241 -13.57 14.21 21.08
C LEU A 241 -14.88 14.07 21.87
N GLY A 242 -16.04 14.30 21.23
CA GLY A 242 -17.36 14.28 21.86
C GLY A 242 -18.32 13.18 21.38
N GLN A 243 -17.95 12.41 20.40
CA GLN A 243 -18.79 11.35 19.84
C GLN A 243 -18.18 9.97 20.01
N THR A 244 -18.31 9.40 21.18
CA THR A 244 -18.69 7.99 21.36
C THR A 244 -20.12 7.78 20.85
N GLY A 245 -20.42 8.22 19.64
CA GLY A 245 -21.72 8.21 19.01
C GLY A 245 -21.61 7.67 17.62
N GLU A 246 -21.67 6.35 17.49
CA GLU A 246 -22.51 5.63 16.54
C GLU A 246 -22.75 6.35 15.20
N ASP A 247 -21.76 6.48 14.34
CA ASP A 247 -22.05 6.42 12.91
C ASP A 247 -22.29 4.94 12.56
N LYS A 248 -23.46 4.45 12.94
CA LYS A 248 -23.95 3.08 12.74
C LYS A 248 -24.21 2.72 11.26
N SER A 249 -23.73 3.55 10.32
CA SER A 249 -24.05 3.31 8.92
C SER A 249 -23.31 2.11 8.30
N ASN A 250 -22.17 1.64 8.86
CA ASN A 250 -21.44 0.52 8.25
C ASN A 250 -20.69 -0.41 9.22
N GLY A 251 -21.05 -0.48 10.49
CA GLY A 251 -20.53 -1.54 11.38
C GLY A 251 -19.03 -1.45 11.74
N ASN A 252 -18.28 -0.52 11.20
CA ASN A 252 -16.92 -0.20 11.60
C ASN A 252 -16.95 1.08 12.43
N ALA A 253 -16.55 0.99 13.69
CA ALA A 253 -16.28 2.15 14.52
C ALA A 253 -15.14 2.94 13.84
N ASP A 254 -15.51 3.98 13.09
CA ASP A 254 -14.57 4.88 12.40
C ASP A 254 -13.96 5.82 13.47
N THR A 255 -13.06 5.26 14.28
CA THR A 255 -12.30 5.98 15.30
C THR A 255 -11.13 6.76 14.70
N GLY A 256 -11.20 7.11 13.41
CA GLY A 256 -10.14 7.80 12.70
C GLY A 256 -9.95 9.25 13.14
N LEU A 257 -8.76 9.56 13.65
CA LEU A 257 -8.33 10.94 13.88
C LEU A 257 -8.48 11.74 12.58
N ARG A 258 -9.07 12.95 12.67
CA ARG A 258 -9.21 13.84 11.51
C ARG A 258 -8.48 15.17 11.75
N VAL A 259 -7.61 15.53 10.84
CA VAL A 259 -6.93 16.83 10.81
C VAL A 259 -7.23 17.51 9.48
N ALA A 260 -7.60 18.77 9.51
CA ALA A 260 -7.97 19.53 8.32
C ALA A 260 -9.09 18.87 7.47
N GLY A 261 -9.95 18.06 8.08
CA GLY A 261 -11.03 17.30 7.42
C GLY A 261 -10.56 16.05 6.67
N MET A 262 -9.29 15.66 6.80
CA MET A 262 -8.70 14.43 6.25
C MET A 262 -8.67 13.35 7.33
N LYS A 263 -8.94 12.09 6.95
CA LYS A 263 -8.75 10.94 7.83
C LYS A 263 -7.27 10.62 7.91
N ILE A 264 -6.79 10.30 9.11
CA ILE A 264 -5.41 9.90 9.35
C ILE A 264 -5.42 8.43 9.75
N PHE A 265 -4.58 7.65 9.08
CA PHE A 265 -4.33 6.26 9.39
C PHE A 265 -2.87 6.08 9.80
N GLU A 266 -2.62 5.09 10.64
CA GLU A 266 -1.27 4.63 10.95
C GLU A 266 -0.96 3.34 10.17
N SER A 267 0.28 3.21 9.69
CA SER A 267 0.74 1.98 9.05
C SER A 267 2.24 1.82 9.14
N ASN A 268 2.67 0.61 9.52
CA ASN A 268 4.08 0.21 9.49
C ASN A 268 4.57 -0.17 8.07
N ASN A 269 3.66 -0.21 7.10
CA ASN A 269 3.97 -0.64 5.73
C ASN A 269 4.43 0.51 4.82
N LEU A 270 4.53 1.73 5.36
CA LEU A 270 5.11 2.85 4.62
C LEU A 270 6.59 2.60 4.36
N PRO A 271 7.07 2.76 3.09
CA PRO A 271 8.49 2.67 2.78
C PRO A 271 9.24 3.85 3.40
N ASP A 272 10.41 3.59 3.97
CA ASP A 272 11.24 4.56 4.70
C ASP A 272 12.73 4.47 4.41
N GLN A 273 13.11 3.63 3.46
CA GLN A 273 14.49 3.36 3.12
C GLN A 273 14.75 3.59 1.64
N ASP A 274 16.03 3.57 1.27
CA ASP A 274 16.41 3.59 -0.15
C ASP A 274 16.26 2.18 -0.74
N GLU A 275 15.22 1.99 -1.52
CA GLU A 275 14.90 0.75 -2.21
C GLU A 275 15.21 0.82 -3.73
N SER A 276 16.12 1.70 -4.14
CA SER A 276 16.50 1.86 -5.55
C SER A 276 17.16 0.60 -6.13
N ASN A 277 17.86 -0.16 -5.29
CA ASN A 277 18.59 -1.37 -5.70
C ASN A 277 17.83 -2.67 -5.43
N GLY A 278 16.76 -2.64 -4.66
CA GLY A 278 15.95 -3.81 -4.32
C GLY A 278 14.90 -3.50 -3.26
N LEU A 279 13.79 -4.24 -3.25
CA LEU A 279 12.70 -4.04 -2.31
C LEU A 279 13.05 -4.61 -0.94
N ILE A 280 12.70 -3.88 0.12
CA ILE A 280 12.93 -4.30 1.50
C ILE A 280 11.65 -4.89 2.08
N GLY A 281 11.76 -6.15 2.56
CA GLY A 281 10.65 -6.85 3.20
C GLY A 281 9.48 -7.17 2.25
N SER A 282 9.75 -7.26 0.95
CA SER A 282 8.78 -7.69 -0.06
C SER A 282 9.56 -8.29 -1.25
N PRO A 283 9.11 -9.41 -1.85
CA PRO A 283 9.71 -9.94 -3.05
C PRO A 283 9.44 -9.00 -4.24
N GLU A 284 10.36 -9.01 -5.18
CA GLU A 284 10.22 -8.30 -6.45
C GLU A 284 9.46 -9.14 -7.47
N PRO A 285 8.74 -8.52 -8.42
CA PRO A 285 8.26 -9.21 -9.61
C PRO A 285 9.41 -9.81 -10.40
N LEU A 286 9.18 -10.95 -11.02
CA LEU A 286 10.21 -11.68 -11.76
C LEU A 286 10.68 -10.91 -13.00
N SER A 287 11.98 -11.08 -13.34
CA SER A 287 12.55 -10.55 -14.57
C SER A 287 12.06 -11.34 -15.80
N VAL A 288 12.26 -10.79 -16.99
CA VAL A 288 11.96 -11.50 -18.25
C VAL A 288 12.84 -12.74 -18.39
N GLU A 289 14.08 -12.69 -17.93
CA GLU A 289 15.03 -13.80 -17.96
C GLU A 289 14.58 -14.97 -17.08
N GLU A 290 13.88 -14.67 -15.98
CA GLU A 290 13.25 -15.64 -15.09
C GLU A 290 11.85 -16.11 -15.58
N GLY A 291 11.44 -15.67 -16.76
CA GLY A 291 10.13 -15.98 -17.34
C GLY A 291 8.97 -15.18 -16.77
N GLY A 292 9.24 -14.09 -16.09
CA GLY A 292 8.27 -13.22 -15.46
C GLY A 292 7.76 -12.07 -16.33
N SER A 293 7.04 -11.15 -15.69
CA SER A 293 6.42 -9.98 -16.33
C SER A 293 7.41 -8.91 -16.77
N GLY A 294 8.64 -8.95 -16.28
CA GLY A 294 9.67 -7.95 -16.51
C GLY A 294 9.46 -6.64 -15.75
N ARG A 295 8.58 -6.63 -14.75
CA ARG A 295 8.29 -5.45 -13.93
C ARG A 295 9.14 -5.37 -12.64
N THR A 296 10.31 -5.99 -12.63
CA THR A 296 11.22 -6.09 -11.48
C THR A 296 11.46 -4.76 -10.78
N ALA A 297 11.60 -3.66 -11.52
CA ALA A 297 11.85 -2.32 -10.98
C ALA A 297 10.56 -1.49 -10.76
N ALA A 298 9.36 -2.07 -10.93
CA ALA A 298 8.11 -1.30 -10.90
C ALA A 298 7.90 -0.53 -9.60
N TYR A 299 8.29 -1.11 -8.48
CA TYR A 299 8.07 -0.57 -7.13
C TYR A 299 9.33 0.03 -6.49
N ARG A 300 10.50 -0.05 -7.16
CA ARG A 300 11.76 0.50 -6.64
C ARG A 300 11.75 2.02 -6.60
N GLY A 301 12.41 2.59 -5.60
CA GLY A 301 12.56 4.04 -5.45
C GLY A 301 13.34 4.39 -4.19
N ASN A 302 13.75 5.64 -4.07
CA ASN A 302 14.36 6.15 -2.84
C ASN A 302 13.29 6.80 -1.96
N PHE A 303 12.99 6.18 -0.83
CA PHE A 303 11.97 6.61 0.12
C PHE A 303 12.57 7.05 1.47
N SER A 304 13.89 7.21 1.58
CA SER A 304 14.62 7.45 2.83
C SER A 304 14.17 8.70 3.60
N LYS A 305 13.58 9.68 2.92
CA LYS A 305 13.05 10.90 3.54
C LYS A 305 11.54 10.91 3.73
N LEU A 306 10.86 9.81 3.42
CA LEU A 306 9.41 9.73 3.47
C LEU A 306 8.93 9.52 4.90
N LEU A 307 8.10 10.45 5.40
CA LEU A 307 7.45 10.39 6.70
C LEU A 307 6.02 9.91 6.61
N GLY A 308 5.31 10.38 5.61
CA GLY A 308 3.91 10.06 5.40
C GLY A 308 3.46 10.38 3.99
N LEU A 309 2.27 9.90 3.68
CA LEU A 309 1.62 10.09 2.38
C LEU A 309 0.24 10.70 2.57
N VAL A 310 -0.04 11.74 1.81
CA VAL A 310 -1.39 12.30 1.69
C VAL A 310 -1.86 12.08 0.27
N TYR A 311 -2.98 11.39 0.09
CA TYR A 311 -3.46 11.02 -1.24
C TYR A 311 -4.97 10.89 -1.32
N THR A 312 -5.49 10.94 -2.54
CA THR A 312 -6.91 10.65 -2.83
C THR A 312 -7.04 9.30 -3.55
N LYS A 313 -8.22 8.77 -3.57
CA LYS A 313 -8.53 7.44 -4.14
C LYS A 313 -8.09 7.28 -5.60
N ASP A 314 -8.01 8.37 -6.36
CA ASP A 314 -7.65 8.36 -7.79
C ASP A 314 -6.14 8.47 -8.06
N CYS A 315 -5.31 8.44 -7.01
CA CYS A 315 -3.85 8.48 -7.13
C CYS A 315 -3.29 7.23 -7.81
N ALA A 316 -3.69 6.06 -7.33
CA ALA A 316 -3.21 4.77 -7.81
C ALA A 316 -4.37 3.80 -8.01
N ALA A 317 -4.18 2.82 -8.91
CA ALA A 317 -5.12 1.73 -9.08
C ALA A 317 -4.44 0.38 -8.86
N THR A 318 -5.20 -0.50 -8.25
CA THR A 318 -4.89 -1.91 -8.11
C THR A 318 -5.82 -2.72 -9.01
N VAL A 319 -5.25 -3.55 -9.85
CA VAL A 319 -5.99 -4.48 -10.71
C VAL A 319 -5.78 -5.90 -10.17
N LYS A 320 -6.88 -6.56 -9.83
CA LYS A 320 -6.90 -7.95 -9.35
C LYS A 320 -7.46 -8.85 -10.43
N VAL A 321 -6.76 -9.93 -10.79
CA VAL A 321 -7.30 -11.00 -11.64
C VAL A 321 -7.83 -12.12 -10.76
N ARG A 322 -7.11 -12.41 -9.70
CA ARG A 322 -7.52 -13.37 -8.68
C ARG A 322 -7.21 -12.80 -7.30
N ASP A 323 -8.19 -12.84 -6.44
CA ASP A 323 -8.02 -12.50 -5.03
C ASP A 323 -7.26 -13.62 -4.30
N ILE A 324 -6.89 -13.36 -3.05
CA ILE A 324 -6.17 -14.35 -2.23
C ILE A 324 -6.98 -15.64 -2.18
N ALA A 325 -6.37 -16.72 -2.67
CA ALA A 325 -6.95 -18.06 -2.63
C ALA A 325 -5.97 -18.99 -1.94
N THR A 326 -6.39 -19.55 -0.82
CA THR A 326 -5.65 -20.60 -0.13
C THR A 326 -6.05 -21.96 -0.67
N LYS A 327 -5.10 -22.85 -0.87
CA LYS A 327 -5.32 -24.21 -1.33
C LYS A 327 -4.47 -25.19 -0.54
N TRP A 328 -5.07 -26.27 -0.16
CA TRP A 328 -4.41 -27.42 0.43
C TRP A 328 -4.03 -28.42 -0.67
N VAL A 329 -2.76 -28.72 -0.81
CA VAL A 329 -2.25 -29.61 -1.85
C VAL A 329 -1.57 -30.81 -1.18
N PRO A 330 -2.14 -32.03 -1.27
CA PRO A 330 -1.47 -33.21 -0.75
C PRO A 330 -0.28 -33.58 -1.63
N GLU A 331 0.84 -33.88 -0.99
CA GLU A 331 2.07 -34.34 -1.64
C GLU A 331 2.44 -35.76 -1.16
N PRO A 332 1.83 -36.80 -1.71
CA PRO A 332 2.01 -38.18 -1.22
C PRO A 332 3.47 -38.64 -1.25
N LEU A 333 4.25 -38.19 -2.24
CA LEU A 333 5.67 -38.55 -2.36
C LEU A 333 6.56 -37.97 -1.25
N ARG A 334 6.05 -36.96 -0.53
CA ARG A 334 6.77 -36.32 0.58
C ARG A 334 6.14 -36.60 1.93
N VAL A 335 5.09 -37.43 1.95
CA VAL A 335 4.32 -37.76 3.16
C VAL A 335 3.92 -36.51 3.94
N GLY A 336 3.18 -35.64 3.27
CA GLY A 336 2.73 -34.38 3.86
C GLY A 336 1.87 -33.55 2.92
N ASN A 337 1.52 -32.38 3.38
CA ASN A 337 0.62 -31.46 2.70
C ASN A 337 1.24 -30.08 2.55
N THR A 338 1.08 -29.43 1.39
CA THR A 338 1.48 -28.05 1.20
C THR A 338 0.26 -27.13 1.28
N VAL A 339 0.29 -26.18 2.20
CA VAL A 339 -0.64 -25.06 2.24
C VAL A 339 -0.11 -23.98 1.31
N LEU A 340 -0.88 -23.66 0.29
CA LEU A 340 -0.52 -22.68 -0.74
C LEU A 340 -1.51 -21.53 -0.73
N ALA A 341 -1.03 -20.32 -0.53
CA ALA A 341 -1.77 -19.10 -0.80
C ALA A 341 -1.23 -18.45 -2.08
N LYS A 342 -2.11 -18.01 -2.96
CA LYS A 342 -1.74 -17.38 -4.23
C LYS A 342 -2.66 -16.24 -4.60
N MET A 343 -2.14 -15.27 -5.33
CA MET A 343 -2.85 -14.09 -5.74
C MET A 343 -2.25 -13.51 -7.02
N PHE A 344 -3.09 -12.84 -7.82
CA PHE A 344 -2.69 -12.14 -9.04
C PHE A 344 -3.13 -10.69 -8.96
N VAL A 345 -2.20 -9.76 -8.81
CA VAL A 345 -2.47 -8.32 -8.73
C VAL A 345 -1.39 -7.54 -9.45
N GLY A 346 -1.71 -6.30 -9.78
CA GLY A 346 -0.76 -5.32 -10.27
C GLY A 346 -1.19 -3.92 -9.82
N HIS A 347 -0.22 -3.06 -9.62
CA HIS A 347 -0.43 -1.69 -9.16
C HIS A 347 0.23 -0.72 -10.13
N ASN A 348 -0.41 0.43 -10.37
CA ASN A 348 0.20 1.52 -11.12
C ASN A 348 -0.42 2.86 -10.74
N ILE A 349 0.30 3.92 -11.08
CA ILE A 349 -0.09 5.31 -10.85
C ILE A 349 -1.16 5.69 -11.87
N LEU A 350 -2.23 6.36 -11.42
CA LEU A 350 -3.24 6.94 -12.29
C LEU A 350 -3.03 8.45 -12.48
N ARG A 351 -3.08 9.22 -11.39
CA ARG A 351 -2.93 10.68 -11.41
C ARG A 351 -1.91 11.12 -10.38
N PRO A 352 -0.72 11.60 -10.80
CA PRO A 352 0.30 12.10 -9.88
C PRO A 352 -0.18 13.22 -8.96
N ALA A 353 -0.96 14.17 -9.49
CA ALA A 353 -1.53 15.28 -8.72
C ALA A 353 -2.38 14.87 -7.51
N CYS A 354 -2.80 13.60 -7.46
CA CYS A 354 -3.62 13.05 -6.39
C CYS A 354 -2.80 12.51 -5.19
N ALA A 355 -1.48 12.71 -5.17
CA ALA A 355 -0.60 12.31 -4.09
C ALA A 355 0.39 13.42 -3.71
N VAL A 356 0.66 13.57 -2.42
CA VAL A 356 1.68 14.47 -1.85
C VAL A 356 2.46 13.68 -0.81
N ALA A 357 3.78 13.71 -0.91
CA ALA A 357 4.66 13.14 0.10
C ALA A 357 5.00 14.18 1.17
N LEU A 358 4.96 13.74 2.42
CA LEU A 358 5.50 14.47 3.56
C LEU A 358 6.94 14.01 3.76
N LEU A 359 7.90 14.93 3.64
CA LEU A 359 9.32 14.63 3.65
C LEU A 359 10.00 15.21 4.88
N GLU A 360 11.00 14.51 5.37
CA GLU A 360 11.93 15.01 6.37
C GLU A 360 12.84 16.09 5.75
N ALA A 361 13.20 17.09 6.57
CA ALA A 361 14.03 18.22 6.14
C ALA A 361 15.47 17.82 5.75
#